data_c37b3013306ad8e9a7d08322f131bb3b
#
_entry.id   c37b3013306ad8e9a7d08322f131bb3b
#
_cell.length_a   1.000
_cell.length_b   1.000
_cell.length_c   1.000
_cell.angle_alpha   90.00
_cell.angle_beta   90.00
_cell.angle_gamma   90.00
#
_symmetry.space_group_name_H-M   'P 1'
#
loop_
_entity.id
_entity.type
_entity.pdbx_description
1 polymer ?
#
loop_
_entity_poly.entity_id
_entity_poly.type
_entity_poly.pdbx_seq_one_letter_code
_entity_poly.pdbx_strand_id
1 'polypeptide(L)'
;MQNFFSFFLILSFQLLLSQQNPPNIILMIGDGMGLSQISTGMYANGNKTILEEFEYVGLSKTHSLDYLVTDSAASATAMASGVKTLNRAVGIDENNNKQKSILEICKEKDFNVGLVVTSEIVHATPACFYANVSSRYDYEEIALQLSEHSVDLFVGGGEDYFNKRKDKRNLLEEMSGYTFVNSLEEFNKTTSKKIGFFTYPGEPPPKSLGREPSLERLTEISLNKISKDKSFFIMVE
;
A
#
# COMPACT_ATOMS: atom_id res chain seq x y z
N MET A 1 48.14 -27.54 -8.42
CA MET A 1 46.78 -27.67 -8.96
C MET A 1 45.73 -27.91 -7.87
N GLN A 2 46.03 -28.64 -6.78
CA GLN A 2 45.07 -28.90 -5.70
C GLN A 2 44.59 -27.63 -4.95
N ASN A 3 45.45 -26.64 -4.73
CA ASN A 3 45.08 -25.42 -3.99
C ASN A 3 44.19 -24.45 -4.78
N PHE A 4 44.20 -24.47 -6.11
CA PHE A 4 43.35 -23.65 -6.97
C PHE A 4 41.88 -24.15 -6.98
N PHE A 5 41.71 -25.47 -6.90
CA PHE A 5 40.37 -26.09 -6.86
C PHE A 5 39.65 -25.82 -5.54
N SER A 6 40.35 -25.83 -4.41
CA SER A 6 39.82 -25.52 -3.09
C SER A 6 39.38 -24.05 -2.98
N PHE A 7 40.13 -23.12 -3.57
CA PHE A 7 39.78 -21.70 -3.56
C PHE A 7 38.52 -21.40 -4.39
N PHE A 8 38.38 -22.09 -5.53
CA PHE A 8 37.18 -21.95 -6.38
C PHE A 8 35.93 -22.55 -5.72
N LEU A 9 36.06 -23.63 -4.96
CA LEU A 9 34.95 -24.26 -4.22
C LEU A 9 34.46 -23.37 -3.05
N ILE A 10 35.38 -22.72 -2.33
CA ILE A 10 35.04 -21.78 -1.23
C ILE A 10 34.37 -20.52 -1.78
N LEU A 11 34.82 -19.98 -2.91
CA LEU A 11 34.22 -18.81 -3.53
C LEU A 11 32.81 -19.10 -4.07
N SER A 12 32.57 -20.28 -4.64
CA SER A 12 31.26 -20.71 -5.10
C SER A 12 30.31 -20.98 -3.94
N PHE A 13 30.79 -21.46 -2.80
CA PHE A 13 29.99 -21.68 -1.60
C PHE A 13 29.59 -20.34 -0.94
N GLN A 14 30.47 -19.34 -0.95
CA GLN A 14 30.12 -17.99 -0.46
C GLN A 14 29.09 -17.27 -1.34
N LEU A 15 29.12 -17.48 -2.65
CA LEU A 15 28.10 -16.96 -3.57
C LEU A 15 26.73 -17.61 -3.36
N LEU A 16 26.67 -18.87 -2.96
CA LEU A 16 25.43 -19.58 -2.63
C LEU A 16 24.82 -19.17 -1.28
N LEU A 17 25.63 -18.70 -0.34
CA LEU A 17 25.14 -18.21 0.97
C LEU A 17 24.60 -16.78 0.93
N SER A 18 24.80 -16.05 -0.17
CA SER A 18 24.40 -14.64 -0.33
C SER A 18 23.01 -14.43 -0.92
N GLN A 19 22.27 -15.47 -1.25
CA GLN A 19 20.90 -15.36 -1.76
C GLN A 19 19.84 -15.63 -0.66
N GLN A 20 19.91 -14.90 0.44
CA GLN A 20 18.71 -14.76 1.26
C GLN A 20 17.77 -13.80 0.55
N ASN A 21 16.55 -14.25 0.26
CA ASN A 21 15.51 -13.34 -0.21
C ASN A 21 15.37 -12.18 0.79
N PRO A 22 15.26 -10.94 0.32
CA PRO A 22 15.05 -9.81 1.22
C PRO A 22 13.76 -10.04 2.04
N PRO A 23 13.66 -9.46 3.26
CA PRO A 23 12.49 -9.68 4.11
C PRO A 23 11.21 -9.14 3.47
N ASN A 24 10.09 -9.77 3.79
CA ASN A 24 8.77 -9.22 3.47
C ASN A 24 8.50 -7.98 4.31
N ILE A 25 7.84 -6.98 3.73
CA ILE A 25 7.54 -5.71 4.38
C ILE A 25 6.02 -5.52 4.42
N ILE A 26 5.46 -5.35 5.61
CA ILE A 26 4.06 -5.00 5.83
C ILE A 26 4.04 -3.66 6.55
N LEU A 27 3.52 -2.63 5.90
CA LEU A 27 3.31 -1.31 6.48
C LEU A 27 1.82 -1.16 6.82
N MET A 28 1.49 -1.15 8.11
CA MET A 28 0.12 -0.92 8.59
C MET A 28 -0.05 0.52 9.04
N ILE A 29 -1.05 1.21 8.52
CA ILE A 29 -1.35 2.62 8.80
C ILE A 29 -2.72 2.71 9.46
N GLY A 30 -2.76 3.28 10.66
CA GLY A 30 -4.01 3.69 11.29
C GLY A 30 -4.22 5.18 11.07
N ASP A 31 -4.98 5.54 10.03
CA ASP A 31 -5.26 6.95 9.74
C ASP A 31 -6.14 7.56 10.82
N GLY A 32 -5.73 8.73 11.34
CA GLY A 32 -6.36 9.38 12.47
C GLY A 32 -6.29 8.64 13.80
N MET A 33 -5.55 7.52 13.87
CA MET A 33 -5.42 6.69 15.08
C MET A 33 -4.39 7.29 16.06
N GLY A 34 -4.76 8.39 16.72
CA GLY A 34 -3.96 8.99 17.77
C GLY A 34 -4.07 8.27 19.11
N LEU A 35 -3.34 8.74 20.11
CA LEU A 35 -3.32 8.13 21.45
C LEU A 35 -4.71 8.03 22.10
N SER A 36 -5.60 9.00 21.85
CA SER A 36 -6.98 8.97 22.36
C SER A 36 -7.78 7.82 21.77
N GLN A 37 -7.64 7.56 20.47
CA GLN A 37 -8.29 6.45 19.79
C GLN A 37 -7.77 5.11 20.27
N ILE A 38 -6.45 4.99 20.42
CA ILE A 38 -5.81 3.77 20.97
C ILE A 38 -6.31 3.52 22.39
N SER A 39 -6.30 4.53 23.26
CA SER A 39 -6.78 4.40 24.64
C SER A 39 -8.26 4.02 24.70
N THR A 40 -9.10 4.64 23.86
CA THR A 40 -10.53 4.28 23.78
C THR A 40 -10.71 2.83 23.34
N GLY A 41 -9.95 2.38 22.35
CA GLY A 41 -9.97 0.98 21.89
C GLY A 41 -9.53 0.01 23.00
N MET A 42 -8.49 0.35 23.76
CA MET A 42 -8.05 -0.43 24.91
C MET A 42 -9.16 -0.57 25.96
N TYR A 43 -9.78 0.54 26.37
CA TYR A 43 -10.87 0.49 27.37
C TYR A 43 -12.06 -0.33 26.88
N ALA A 44 -12.43 -0.20 25.61
CA ALA A 44 -13.51 -0.98 25.03
C ALA A 44 -13.19 -2.48 24.95
N ASN A 45 -11.91 -2.85 24.89
CA ASN A 45 -11.42 -4.22 24.78
C ASN A 45 -10.85 -4.76 26.11
N GLY A 46 -11.42 -4.37 27.24
CA GLY A 46 -11.03 -4.87 28.57
C GLY A 46 -9.60 -4.48 28.98
N ASN A 47 -9.17 -3.27 28.66
CA ASN A 47 -7.84 -2.71 28.91
C ASN A 47 -6.69 -3.50 28.24
N LYS A 48 -6.92 -4.03 27.05
CA LYS A 48 -5.91 -4.75 26.28
C LYS A 48 -5.89 -4.31 24.82
N THR A 49 -4.69 -4.29 24.23
CA THR A 49 -4.51 -4.11 22.79
C THR A 49 -3.35 -4.96 22.29
N ILE A 50 -3.44 -5.45 21.06
CA ILE A 50 -2.35 -6.17 20.39
C ILE A 50 -1.11 -5.27 20.20
N LEU A 51 -1.27 -3.93 20.23
CA LEU A 51 -0.15 -3.00 20.13
C LEU A 51 0.84 -3.12 21.29
N GLU A 52 0.42 -3.67 22.44
CA GLU A 52 1.29 -3.93 23.59
C GLU A 52 2.27 -5.08 23.35
N GLU A 53 2.05 -5.90 22.33
CA GLU A 53 2.92 -7.03 21.96
C GLU A 53 4.07 -6.62 21.03
N PHE A 54 4.08 -5.36 20.54
CA PHE A 54 5.21 -4.88 19.75
C PHE A 54 6.47 -4.69 20.60
N GLU A 55 7.56 -5.34 20.18
CA GLU A 55 8.86 -5.27 20.86
C GLU A 55 9.49 -3.88 20.75
N TYR A 56 9.28 -3.19 19.62
CA TYR A 56 9.87 -1.88 19.35
C TYR A 56 8.80 -0.81 19.22
N VAL A 57 8.94 0.27 19.97
CA VAL A 57 8.05 1.43 19.94
C VAL A 57 8.86 2.68 19.64
N GLY A 58 8.35 3.53 18.77
CA GLY A 58 8.95 4.81 18.41
C GLY A 58 7.94 5.96 18.46
N LEU A 59 8.43 7.16 18.45
CA LEU A 59 7.63 8.39 18.32
C LEU A 59 8.08 9.16 17.08
N SER A 60 7.14 9.76 16.37
CA SER A 60 7.40 10.60 15.22
C SER A 60 6.74 11.98 15.34
N LYS A 61 7.33 12.98 14.68
CA LYS A 61 6.70 14.30 14.53
C LYS A 61 5.83 14.27 13.27
N THR A 62 4.53 14.35 13.47
CA THR A 62 3.54 14.16 12.40
C THR A 62 3.17 15.43 11.61
N HIS A 63 3.61 16.63 12.06
CA HIS A 63 3.27 17.89 11.39
C HIS A 63 3.72 17.91 9.92
N SER A 64 2.91 18.52 9.04
CA SER A 64 3.28 18.83 7.64
C SER A 64 4.24 20.03 7.57
N LEU A 65 4.64 20.44 6.37
CA LEU A 65 5.51 21.62 6.22
C LEU A 65 4.78 22.92 6.53
N ASP A 66 3.48 23.00 6.22
CA ASP A 66 2.67 24.20 6.31
C ASP A 66 1.78 24.27 7.57
N TYR A 67 1.51 23.14 8.24
CA TYR A 67 0.59 23.08 9.38
C TYR A 67 1.09 22.18 10.51
N LEU A 68 0.76 22.54 11.75
CA LEU A 68 1.02 21.69 12.93
C LEU A 68 0.18 20.41 12.89
N VAL A 69 -1.00 20.45 12.28
CA VAL A 69 -1.87 19.30 12.09
C VAL A 69 -1.74 18.86 10.63
N THR A 70 -1.14 17.69 10.43
CA THR A 70 -1.02 17.08 9.10
C THR A 70 -2.36 16.59 8.60
N ASP A 71 -2.52 16.50 7.27
CA ASP A 71 -3.55 15.66 6.67
C ASP A 71 -2.98 14.30 6.24
N SER A 72 -3.84 13.39 5.79
CA SER A 72 -3.43 12.05 5.32
C SER A 72 -2.47 12.11 4.14
N ALA A 73 -2.62 13.10 3.23
CA ALA A 73 -1.78 13.20 2.05
C ALA A 73 -0.32 13.53 2.41
N ALA A 74 -0.09 14.58 3.23
CA ALA A 74 1.24 14.97 3.65
C ALA A 74 1.92 13.89 4.52
N SER A 75 1.17 13.27 5.44
CA SER A 75 1.72 12.21 6.30
C SER A 75 2.02 10.94 5.51
N ALA A 76 1.14 10.51 4.60
CA ALA A 76 1.39 9.34 3.77
C ALA A 76 2.52 9.58 2.76
N THR A 77 2.65 10.77 2.18
CA THR A 77 3.82 11.13 1.37
C THR A 77 5.11 10.97 2.16
N ALA A 78 5.14 11.45 3.42
CA ALA A 78 6.32 11.28 4.27
C ALA A 78 6.61 9.82 4.61
N MET A 79 5.58 9.00 4.86
CA MET A 79 5.74 7.55 5.08
C MET A 79 6.20 6.82 3.82
N ALA A 80 5.67 7.18 2.66
CA ALA A 80 5.98 6.53 1.39
C ALA A 80 7.36 6.91 0.83
N SER A 81 7.80 8.16 1.00
CA SER A 81 9.01 8.69 0.34
C SER A 81 10.11 9.15 1.30
N GLY A 82 9.81 9.31 2.59
CA GLY A 82 10.73 9.92 3.56
C GLY A 82 10.80 11.47 3.46
N VAL A 83 9.99 12.10 2.61
CA VAL A 83 10.00 13.54 2.35
C VAL A 83 8.75 14.18 2.91
N LYS A 84 8.91 15.22 3.76
CA LYS A 84 7.79 16.06 4.20
C LYS A 84 7.29 16.96 3.07
N THR A 85 5.98 17.17 3.05
CA THR A 85 5.33 18.02 2.06
C THR A 85 4.22 18.89 2.67
N LEU A 86 3.52 19.64 1.82
CA LEU A 86 2.38 20.47 2.18
C LEU A 86 1.11 19.60 2.34
N ASN A 87 0.19 20.04 3.20
CA ASN A 87 -1.12 19.40 3.28
C ASN A 87 -1.77 19.33 1.89
N ARG A 88 -2.46 18.24 1.60
CA ARG A 88 -3.13 17.87 0.34
C ARG A 88 -2.21 17.41 -0.80
N ALA A 89 -0.90 17.62 -0.71
CA ALA A 89 0.05 17.14 -1.71
C ALA A 89 0.25 15.62 -1.61
N VAL A 90 0.20 14.93 -2.73
CA VAL A 90 0.33 13.48 -2.85
C VAL A 90 1.61 13.14 -3.61
N GLY A 91 2.57 12.46 -2.98
CA GLY A 91 3.77 11.96 -3.62
C GLY A 91 4.70 13.02 -4.22
N ILE A 92 4.59 14.28 -3.81
CA ILE A 92 5.43 15.40 -4.28
C ILE A 92 6.02 16.16 -3.10
N ASP A 93 7.14 16.87 -3.32
CA ASP A 93 7.71 17.79 -2.35
C ASP A 93 7.05 19.19 -2.41
N GLU A 94 7.54 20.12 -1.60
CA GLU A 94 7.08 21.53 -1.54
C GLU A 94 7.27 22.30 -2.86
N ASN A 95 8.16 21.83 -3.74
CA ASN A 95 8.46 22.43 -5.04
C ASN A 95 7.72 21.71 -6.20
N ASN A 96 6.77 20.83 -5.88
CA ASN A 96 6.05 19.95 -6.82
C ASN A 96 6.94 18.93 -7.56
N ASN A 97 8.13 18.63 -7.06
CA ASN A 97 8.93 17.56 -7.62
C ASN A 97 8.38 16.19 -7.17
N LYS A 98 8.22 15.28 -8.11
CA LYS A 98 7.80 13.90 -7.85
C LYS A 98 8.77 13.21 -6.89
N GLN A 99 8.21 12.54 -5.89
CA GLN A 99 8.96 11.77 -4.91
C GLN A 99 8.75 10.28 -5.16
N LYS A 100 9.85 9.54 -5.21
CA LYS A 100 9.80 8.09 -5.38
C LYS A 100 9.36 7.41 -4.10
N SER A 101 8.35 6.58 -4.18
CA SER A 101 7.81 5.86 -3.03
C SER A 101 8.59 4.57 -2.72
N ILE A 102 8.47 4.09 -1.49
CA ILE A 102 8.99 2.77 -1.08
C ILE A 102 8.36 1.63 -1.90
N LEU A 103 7.09 1.76 -2.32
CA LEU A 103 6.45 0.78 -3.19
C LEU A 103 7.16 0.69 -4.54
N GLU A 104 7.47 1.83 -5.18
CA GLU A 104 8.21 1.88 -6.44
C GLU A 104 9.63 1.32 -6.27
N ILE A 105 10.32 1.67 -5.17
CA ILE A 105 11.66 1.14 -4.85
C ILE A 105 11.62 -0.38 -4.69
N CYS A 106 10.62 -0.91 -3.98
CA CYS A 106 10.42 -2.35 -3.82
C CYS A 106 10.15 -3.02 -5.18
N LYS A 107 9.32 -2.40 -6.02
CA LYS A 107 9.03 -2.92 -7.36
C LYS A 107 10.27 -3.01 -8.24
N GLU A 108 11.13 -2.00 -8.23
CA GLU A 108 12.42 -2.02 -8.94
C GLU A 108 13.38 -3.08 -8.42
N LYS A 109 13.24 -3.48 -7.15
CA LYS A 109 14.01 -4.56 -6.52
C LYS A 109 13.35 -5.94 -6.67
N ASP A 110 12.42 -6.07 -7.61
CA ASP A 110 11.70 -7.31 -7.95
C ASP A 110 10.80 -7.86 -6.82
N PHE A 111 10.32 -7.01 -5.92
CA PHE A 111 9.27 -7.39 -4.96
C PHE A 111 7.90 -7.44 -5.64
N ASN A 112 7.02 -8.29 -5.12
CA ASN A 112 5.60 -8.12 -5.33
C ASN A 112 5.11 -6.95 -4.48
N VAL A 113 4.25 -6.08 -5.02
CA VAL A 113 3.80 -4.88 -4.30
C VAL A 113 2.28 -4.80 -4.25
N GLY A 114 1.74 -4.45 -3.07
CA GLY A 114 0.30 -4.43 -2.83
C GLY A 114 -0.18 -3.28 -1.96
N LEU A 115 -1.46 -2.93 -2.16
CA LEU A 115 -2.20 -1.94 -1.39
C LEU A 115 -3.53 -2.55 -0.95
N VAL A 116 -3.86 -2.48 0.33
CA VAL A 116 -5.13 -2.97 0.89
C VAL A 116 -5.71 -1.90 1.78
N VAL A 117 -6.83 -1.34 1.37
CA VAL A 117 -7.43 -0.22 2.10
C VAL A 117 -8.91 -0.42 2.34
N THR A 118 -9.42 0.23 3.37
CA THR A 118 -10.85 0.28 3.69
C THR A 118 -11.55 1.53 3.16
N SER A 119 -10.78 2.43 2.54
CA SER A 119 -11.23 3.61 1.80
C SER A 119 -11.33 3.33 0.30
N GLU A 120 -11.54 4.36 -0.51
CA GLU A 120 -11.29 4.27 -1.95
C GLU A 120 -9.80 4.11 -2.23
N ILE A 121 -9.45 3.31 -3.24
CA ILE A 121 -8.06 3.09 -3.63
C ILE A 121 -7.37 4.37 -4.13
N VAL A 122 -8.14 5.35 -4.56
CA VAL A 122 -7.68 6.69 -4.98
C VAL A 122 -7.60 7.70 -3.82
N HIS A 123 -7.93 7.29 -2.60
CA HIS A 123 -7.81 8.14 -1.42
C HIS A 123 -6.34 8.50 -1.15
N ALA A 124 -6.10 9.56 -0.38
CA ALA A 124 -4.77 10.14 -0.22
C ALA A 124 -3.71 9.16 0.27
N THR A 125 -4.04 8.32 1.26
CA THR A 125 -3.06 7.41 1.88
C THR A 125 -2.52 6.39 0.87
N PRO A 126 -3.34 5.57 0.20
CA PRO A 126 -2.82 4.66 -0.82
C PRO A 126 -2.21 5.41 -2.02
N ALA A 127 -2.79 6.54 -2.43
CA ALA A 127 -2.31 7.31 -3.58
C ALA A 127 -0.84 7.74 -3.45
N CYS A 128 -0.37 8.09 -2.25
CA CYS A 128 1.01 8.49 -2.01
C CYS A 128 2.05 7.40 -2.31
N PHE A 129 1.64 6.16 -2.49
CA PHE A 129 2.54 5.06 -2.83
C PHE A 129 2.69 4.85 -4.34
N TYR A 130 1.84 5.49 -5.19
CA TYR A 130 1.89 5.31 -6.64
C TYR A 130 1.60 6.57 -7.46
N ALA A 131 1.09 7.65 -6.86
CA ALA A 131 0.70 8.85 -7.58
C ALA A 131 1.46 10.10 -7.10
N ASN A 132 1.53 11.09 -8.01
CA ASN A 132 2.18 12.37 -7.78
C ASN A 132 1.28 13.49 -8.27
N VAL A 133 0.48 14.08 -7.39
CA VAL A 133 -0.45 15.18 -7.70
C VAL A 133 -0.40 16.27 -6.63
N SER A 134 -0.70 17.51 -7.02
CA SER A 134 -0.71 18.66 -6.11
C SER A 134 -1.94 18.69 -5.18
N SER A 135 -2.97 17.92 -5.51
CA SER A 135 -4.19 17.86 -4.73
C SER A 135 -4.71 16.45 -4.59
N ARG A 136 -4.94 16.00 -3.35
CA ARG A 136 -5.57 14.72 -3.03
C ARG A 136 -6.99 14.56 -3.56
N TYR A 137 -7.59 15.63 -4.04
CA TYR A 137 -8.95 15.62 -4.60
C TYR A 137 -8.96 15.40 -6.12
N ASP A 138 -7.80 15.27 -6.74
CA ASP A 138 -7.66 14.97 -8.18
C ASP A 138 -7.83 13.47 -8.45
N TYR A 139 -8.94 12.89 -7.94
CA TYR A 139 -9.20 11.45 -7.92
C TYR A 139 -9.09 10.79 -9.30
N GLU A 140 -9.57 11.45 -10.36
CA GLU A 140 -9.48 10.90 -11.72
C GLU A 140 -8.04 10.84 -12.23
N GLU A 141 -7.20 11.83 -11.87
CA GLU A 141 -5.77 11.81 -12.18
C GLU A 141 -5.04 10.75 -11.37
N ILE A 142 -5.38 10.62 -10.07
CA ILE A 142 -4.84 9.56 -9.21
C ILE A 142 -5.18 8.16 -9.77
N ALA A 143 -6.43 7.94 -10.21
CA ALA A 143 -6.84 6.70 -10.84
C ALA A 143 -6.08 6.43 -12.15
N LEU A 144 -5.86 7.47 -12.97
CA LEU A 144 -5.06 7.37 -14.19
C LEU A 144 -3.63 6.92 -13.87
N GLN A 145 -2.99 7.53 -12.87
CA GLN A 145 -1.65 7.16 -12.49
C GLN A 145 -1.58 5.73 -11.92
N LEU A 146 -2.59 5.25 -11.17
CA LEU A 146 -2.62 3.84 -10.76
C LEU A 146 -2.68 2.90 -11.97
N SER A 147 -3.42 3.28 -13.02
CA SER A 147 -3.51 2.46 -14.23
C SER A 147 -2.19 2.35 -15.01
N GLU A 148 -1.32 3.32 -14.87
CA GLU A 148 0.01 3.36 -15.48
C GLU A 148 1.09 2.70 -14.61
N HIS A 149 0.83 2.55 -13.30
CA HIS A 149 1.76 1.95 -12.36
C HIS A 149 1.65 0.42 -12.29
N SER A 150 2.76 -0.23 -11.98
CA SER A 150 2.84 -1.69 -11.91
C SER A 150 2.62 -2.21 -10.48
N VAL A 151 1.46 -1.94 -9.89
CA VAL A 151 1.03 -2.54 -8.61
C VAL A 151 0.52 -3.95 -8.87
N ASP A 152 0.99 -4.96 -8.14
CA ASP A 152 0.58 -6.34 -8.41
C ASP A 152 -0.79 -6.68 -7.82
N LEU A 153 -1.12 -6.07 -6.68
CA LEU A 153 -2.38 -6.29 -6.00
C LEU A 153 -2.88 -5.00 -5.37
N PHE A 154 -4.12 -4.62 -5.65
CA PHE A 154 -4.78 -3.59 -4.88
C PHE A 154 -6.21 -3.98 -4.48
N VAL A 155 -6.63 -3.55 -3.31
CA VAL A 155 -7.94 -3.79 -2.72
C VAL A 155 -8.44 -2.48 -2.11
N GLY A 156 -9.64 -2.04 -2.49
CA GLY A 156 -10.27 -0.82 -1.97
C GLY A 156 -11.57 -0.50 -2.70
N GLY A 157 -12.23 0.59 -2.33
CA GLY A 157 -13.36 1.13 -3.08
C GLY A 157 -12.92 2.00 -4.26
N GLY A 158 -13.89 2.66 -4.93
CA GLY A 158 -13.61 3.70 -5.91
C GLY A 158 -13.55 3.25 -7.36
N GLU A 159 -14.19 2.13 -7.73
CA GLU A 159 -14.26 1.63 -9.11
C GLU A 159 -14.74 2.70 -10.10
N ASP A 160 -15.65 3.57 -9.66
CA ASP A 160 -16.27 4.59 -10.51
C ASP A 160 -15.25 5.59 -11.08
N TYR A 161 -14.12 5.84 -10.41
CA TYR A 161 -13.03 6.69 -10.92
C TYR A 161 -12.26 6.06 -12.08
N PHE A 162 -12.45 4.76 -12.33
CA PHE A 162 -11.81 4.03 -13.42
C PHE A 162 -12.73 3.85 -14.62
N ASN A 163 -14.03 3.63 -14.42
CA ASN A 163 -14.97 3.28 -15.49
C ASN A 163 -16.11 4.30 -15.72
N LYS A 164 -16.31 5.29 -14.81
CA LYS A 164 -17.32 6.34 -14.92
C LYS A 164 -16.71 7.75 -14.96
N ARG A 165 -15.60 7.88 -15.66
CA ARG A 165 -14.80 9.08 -15.74
C ARG A 165 -15.46 10.19 -16.58
N LYS A 166 -15.11 11.44 -16.28
CA LYS A 166 -15.58 12.61 -17.06
C LYS A 166 -15.02 12.62 -18.49
N ASP A 167 -13.79 12.10 -18.67
CA ASP A 167 -13.13 11.96 -19.97
C ASP A 167 -13.68 10.78 -20.81
N LYS A 168 -14.62 10.01 -20.25
CA LYS A 168 -15.27 8.83 -20.88
C LYS A 168 -14.31 7.66 -21.18
N ARG A 169 -13.10 7.67 -20.65
CA ARG A 169 -12.19 6.53 -20.69
C ARG A 169 -12.68 5.43 -19.74
N ASN A 170 -12.36 4.19 -20.07
CA ASN A 170 -12.50 3.04 -19.17
C ASN A 170 -11.11 2.49 -18.86
N LEU A 171 -10.51 2.94 -17.77
CA LEU A 171 -9.17 2.51 -17.39
C LEU A 171 -9.09 1.01 -17.10
N LEU A 172 -10.19 0.36 -16.70
CA LEU A 172 -10.20 -1.09 -16.46
C LEU A 172 -9.95 -1.89 -17.75
N GLU A 173 -10.43 -1.39 -18.89
CA GLU A 173 -10.15 -1.99 -20.20
C GLU A 173 -8.72 -1.68 -20.67
N GLU A 174 -8.16 -0.55 -20.26
CA GLU A 174 -6.80 -0.13 -20.62
C GLU A 174 -5.71 -0.82 -19.81
N MET A 175 -6.01 -1.25 -18.58
CA MET A 175 -5.08 -1.94 -17.66
C MET A 175 -4.84 -3.39 -18.08
N SER A 176 -4.06 -3.58 -19.14
CA SER A 176 -3.77 -4.92 -19.66
C SER A 176 -3.05 -5.81 -18.64
N GLY A 177 -3.47 -7.06 -18.57
CA GLY A 177 -2.88 -8.07 -17.66
C GLY A 177 -3.44 -8.05 -16.25
N TYR A 178 -4.33 -7.12 -15.90
CA TYR A 178 -5.08 -7.18 -14.64
C TYR A 178 -6.32 -8.07 -14.76
N THR A 179 -6.65 -8.70 -13.65
CA THR A 179 -7.96 -9.30 -13.42
C THR A 179 -8.68 -8.48 -12.36
N PHE A 180 -9.79 -7.88 -12.73
CA PHE A 180 -10.64 -7.14 -11.79
C PHE A 180 -11.70 -8.06 -11.23
N VAL A 181 -11.92 -7.96 -9.93
CA VAL A 181 -12.91 -8.76 -9.19
C VAL A 181 -13.67 -7.87 -8.22
N ASN A 182 -14.94 -8.23 -7.97
CA ASN A 182 -15.85 -7.46 -7.11
C ASN A 182 -16.41 -8.31 -5.96
N SER A 183 -15.89 -9.52 -5.79
CA SER A 183 -16.29 -10.40 -4.69
C SER A 183 -15.12 -11.18 -4.11
N LEU A 184 -15.24 -11.57 -2.83
CA LEU A 184 -14.27 -12.45 -2.16
C LEU A 184 -14.15 -13.81 -2.85
N GLU A 185 -15.26 -14.31 -3.41
CA GLU A 185 -15.27 -15.59 -4.10
C GLU A 185 -14.39 -15.55 -5.37
N GLU A 186 -14.58 -14.52 -6.20
CA GLU A 186 -13.76 -14.30 -7.39
C GLU A 186 -12.31 -14.04 -7.02
N PHE A 187 -12.06 -13.20 -5.99
CA PHE A 187 -10.71 -12.93 -5.50
C PHE A 187 -10.00 -14.22 -5.09
N ASN A 188 -10.67 -15.11 -4.35
CA ASN A 188 -10.08 -16.38 -3.92
C ASN A 188 -9.81 -17.33 -5.09
N LYS A 189 -10.68 -17.36 -6.11
CA LYS A 189 -10.56 -18.25 -7.27
C LYS A 189 -9.51 -17.81 -8.27
N THR A 190 -9.29 -16.49 -8.45
CA THR A 190 -8.36 -16.02 -9.47
C THR A 190 -6.92 -16.45 -9.19
N THR A 191 -6.20 -16.81 -10.24
CA THR A 191 -4.76 -17.14 -10.22
C THR A 191 -3.92 -16.07 -10.91
N SER A 192 -4.53 -14.94 -11.26
CA SER A 192 -3.85 -13.82 -11.90
C SER A 192 -2.71 -13.29 -11.01
N LYS A 193 -1.65 -12.80 -11.67
CA LYS A 193 -0.52 -12.15 -10.99
C LYS A 193 -0.78 -10.67 -10.70
N LYS A 194 -1.68 -10.05 -11.46
CA LYS A 194 -2.10 -8.67 -11.25
C LYS A 194 -3.59 -8.65 -10.96
N ILE A 195 -3.98 -8.18 -9.78
CA ILE A 195 -5.36 -8.23 -9.29
C ILE A 195 -5.78 -6.86 -8.79
N GLY A 196 -6.91 -6.35 -9.30
CA GLY A 196 -7.63 -5.23 -8.72
C GLY A 196 -8.93 -5.75 -8.09
N PHE A 197 -9.11 -5.57 -6.80
CA PHE A 197 -10.34 -5.93 -6.11
C PHE A 197 -11.05 -4.65 -5.64
N PHE A 198 -12.13 -4.30 -6.32
CA PHE A 198 -12.99 -3.20 -5.90
C PHE A 198 -14.06 -3.70 -4.95
N THR A 199 -13.97 -3.27 -3.70
CA THR A 199 -14.93 -3.66 -2.67
C THR A 199 -16.26 -2.90 -2.79
N TYR A 200 -16.21 -1.67 -3.32
CA TYR A 200 -17.36 -0.79 -3.56
C TYR A 200 -17.13 0.07 -4.81
N PRO A 201 -18.21 0.51 -5.50
CA PRO A 201 -18.09 1.42 -6.65
C PRO A 201 -17.49 2.79 -6.28
N GLY A 202 -17.87 3.33 -5.13
CA GLY A 202 -17.35 4.58 -4.55
C GLY A 202 -16.76 4.34 -3.18
N GLU A 203 -16.96 5.32 -2.25
CA GLU A 203 -16.45 5.23 -0.87
C GLU A 203 -17.15 4.10 -0.10
N PRO A 204 -16.40 3.15 0.48
CA PRO A 204 -16.97 2.12 1.34
C PRO A 204 -17.58 2.72 2.62
N PRO A 205 -18.71 2.21 3.12
CA PRO A 205 -19.29 2.70 4.37
C PRO A 205 -18.35 2.38 5.56
N PRO A 206 -18.47 3.13 6.67
CA PRO A 206 -17.71 2.79 7.88
C PRO A 206 -18.10 1.42 8.43
N LYS A 207 -17.21 0.75 9.14
CA LYS A 207 -17.46 -0.58 9.72
C LYS A 207 -18.70 -0.61 10.63
N SER A 208 -18.97 0.50 11.34
CA SER A 208 -20.16 0.66 12.19
C SER A 208 -21.50 0.59 11.42
N LEU A 209 -21.47 0.82 10.12
CA LEU A 209 -22.62 0.69 9.21
C LEU A 209 -22.60 -0.61 8.39
N GLY A 210 -21.78 -1.60 8.82
CA GLY A 210 -21.81 -2.95 8.25
C GLY A 210 -20.91 -3.15 7.03
N ARG A 211 -19.83 -2.35 6.87
CA ARG A 211 -18.87 -2.61 5.78
C ARG A 211 -18.35 -4.05 5.86
N GLU A 212 -18.46 -4.75 4.76
CA GLU A 212 -17.85 -6.06 4.51
C GLU A 212 -17.17 -6.06 3.13
N PRO A 213 -16.07 -6.78 2.99
CA PRO A 213 -15.33 -7.55 4.00
C PRO A 213 -14.60 -6.69 5.03
N SER A 214 -14.22 -7.29 6.17
CA SER A 214 -13.38 -6.60 7.17
C SER A 214 -11.95 -6.41 6.66
N LEU A 215 -11.22 -5.41 7.18
CA LEU A 215 -9.81 -5.18 6.86
C LEU A 215 -8.95 -6.40 7.19
N GLU A 216 -9.22 -7.05 8.32
CA GLU A 216 -8.57 -8.31 8.71
C GLU A 216 -8.68 -9.37 7.60
N ARG A 217 -9.92 -9.60 7.10
CA ARG A 217 -10.16 -10.59 6.05
C ARG A 217 -9.50 -10.21 4.72
N LEU A 218 -9.59 -8.93 4.34
CA LEU A 218 -8.95 -8.43 3.12
C LEU A 218 -7.42 -8.57 3.19
N THR A 219 -6.83 -8.27 4.35
CA THR A 219 -5.39 -8.41 4.56
C THR A 219 -4.95 -9.88 4.48
N GLU A 220 -5.64 -10.78 5.19
CA GLU A 220 -5.35 -12.22 5.18
C GLU A 220 -5.33 -12.79 3.75
N ILE A 221 -6.39 -12.56 2.98
CA ILE A 221 -6.48 -13.09 1.62
C ILE A 221 -5.47 -12.46 0.68
N SER A 222 -5.14 -11.17 0.88
CA SER A 222 -4.15 -10.46 0.08
C SER A 222 -2.74 -10.99 0.35
N LEU A 223 -2.38 -11.23 1.60
CA LEU A 223 -1.11 -11.85 1.98
C LEU A 223 -0.96 -13.24 1.35
N ASN A 224 -2.01 -14.06 1.36
CA ASN A 224 -2.02 -15.38 0.72
C ASN A 224 -1.84 -15.32 -0.81
N LYS A 225 -2.19 -14.20 -1.45
CA LYS A 225 -2.01 -14.00 -2.89
C LYS A 225 -0.61 -13.48 -3.24
N ILE A 226 -0.12 -12.48 -2.49
CA ILE A 226 1.08 -11.74 -2.84
C ILE A 226 2.38 -12.48 -2.49
N SER A 227 2.35 -13.39 -1.50
CA SER A 227 3.53 -14.00 -0.89
C SER A 227 4.10 -15.23 -1.62
N LYS A 228 3.59 -15.60 -2.81
CA LYS A 228 3.83 -16.94 -3.37
C LYS A 228 5.23 -17.19 -3.90
N ASP A 229 5.85 -16.22 -4.55
CA ASP A 229 7.05 -16.47 -5.36
C ASP A 229 8.26 -15.58 -5.02
N LYS A 230 8.04 -14.44 -4.37
CA LYS A 230 9.05 -13.40 -4.13
C LYS A 230 8.80 -12.70 -2.80
N SER A 231 9.79 -11.96 -2.35
CA SER A 231 9.57 -10.98 -1.27
C SER A 231 8.52 -9.95 -1.70
N PHE A 232 7.79 -9.43 -0.74
CA PHE A 232 6.72 -8.47 -1.03
C PHE A 232 6.77 -7.25 -0.11
N PHE A 233 6.22 -6.17 -0.62
CA PHE A 233 5.80 -4.99 0.13
C PHE A 233 4.28 -4.87 0.05
N ILE A 234 3.62 -4.70 1.18
CA ILE A 234 2.18 -4.42 1.22
C ILE A 234 1.89 -3.30 2.21
N MET A 235 1.11 -2.31 1.78
CA MET A 235 0.55 -1.27 2.64
C MET A 235 -0.89 -1.65 2.97
N VAL A 236 -1.27 -1.51 4.25
CA VAL A 236 -2.60 -1.84 4.79
C VAL A 236 -3.12 -0.64 5.58
N GLU A 237 -4.34 -0.17 5.27
CA GLU A 237 -4.99 0.97 5.94
C GLU A 237 -6.49 0.70 6.25
#